data_30d793cee069042040d33aa43bf76d6f
#
_entry.id   30d793cee069042040d33aa43bf76d6f
#
_cell.length_a   1.000
_cell.length_b   1.000
_cell.length_c   1.000
_cell.angle_alpha   90.00
_cell.angle_beta   90.00
_cell.angle_gamma   90.00
#
_symmetry.space_group_name_H-M   'P 1'
#
loop_
_entity.id
_entity.type
_entity.pdbx_description
1 polymer ?
#
loop_
_entity_poly.entity_id
_entity_poly.type
_entity_poly.pdbx_seq_one_letter_code
_entity_poly.pdbx_strand_id
1 'polypeptide(L)'
;MAKKEGKVLGMSEQSQGTKGIRDARTLGIPKMLLLGIQHMFAMFGATILVPILTNVYFEGEGLSVQVTLICAGLGTLFFHLCSKMKVPAFLGSSFAFLGGFSAVAALDTGIFADMTMGEKLPYACGGIVVAGLLYLILALIVKIVGVKKVMRFLPPVVTGPMIILIGLSLAGSAVTNASQNWLLAIVALAIIIIANIWGKGMIKIIPILLGVVGSYIFALILNAFGVKNPDGSAILTFTEVSKASWVGLPPFQLCKFDLT
;
A
#
# COMPACT_ATOMS: atom_id res chain seq x y z
N MET A 1 51.73 25.97 -8.44
CA MET A 1 50.38 25.86 -7.82
C MET A 1 49.46 25.09 -8.75
N ALA A 2 49.58 23.78 -8.78
CA ALA A 2 48.72 22.92 -9.58
C ALA A 2 48.80 21.50 -8.99
N LYS A 3 48.07 21.18 -7.92
CA LYS A 3 47.96 19.81 -7.39
C LYS A 3 46.98 19.73 -6.22
N LYS A 4 45.70 20.11 -6.43
CA LYS A 4 44.64 19.86 -5.41
C LYS A 4 43.23 19.72 -5.98
N GLU A 5 43.02 19.46 -7.26
CA GLU A 5 41.69 19.24 -7.85
C GLU A 5 41.38 17.78 -8.20
N GLY A 6 42.21 16.82 -7.80
CA GLY A 6 42.10 15.41 -8.20
C GLY A 6 41.42 14.48 -7.21
N LYS A 7 40.67 14.94 -6.16
CA LYS A 7 40.14 14.03 -5.12
C LYS A 7 38.64 14.14 -4.82
N VAL A 8 37.87 14.86 -5.62
CA VAL A 8 36.40 14.93 -5.46
C VAL A 8 35.65 14.13 -6.54
N LEU A 9 36.34 13.67 -7.58
CA LEU A 9 35.79 12.87 -8.68
C LEU A 9 35.79 11.33 -8.44
N GLY A 10 36.24 10.87 -7.28
CA GLY A 10 36.38 9.44 -6.97
C GLY A 10 35.16 8.79 -6.32
N MET A 11 34.03 9.46 -6.14
CA MET A 11 32.82 8.87 -5.50
C MET A 11 31.67 8.52 -6.47
N SER A 12 31.86 8.68 -7.76
CA SER A 12 30.83 8.36 -8.76
C SER A 12 31.06 7.06 -9.55
N GLU A 13 32.14 6.34 -9.33
CA GLU A 13 32.47 5.12 -10.11
C GLU A 13 32.24 3.78 -9.42
N GLN A 14 31.74 3.75 -8.19
CA GLN A 14 31.44 2.47 -7.51
C GLN A 14 29.97 2.04 -7.56
N SER A 15 29.16 2.62 -8.45
CA SER A 15 27.81 2.12 -8.75
C SER A 15 27.71 1.48 -10.15
N GLN A 16 28.72 0.73 -10.57
CA GLN A 16 28.57 -0.28 -11.62
C GLN A 16 28.09 -1.62 -10.99
N GLY A 17 27.05 -1.52 -10.13
CA GLY A 17 26.27 -2.65 -9.68
C GLY A 17 25.38 -3.13 -10.81
N THR A 18 25.58 -4.39 -11.22
CA THR A 18 24.67 -5.28 -11.95
C THR A 18 23.59 -4.57 -12.74
N LYS A 19 23.72 -4.55 -14.07
CA LYS A 19 22.66 -4.08 -14.98
C LYS A 19 21.35 -4.75 -14.58
N GLY A 20 20.44 -4.01 -13.96
CA GLY A 20 19.15 -4.53 -13.54
C GLY A 20 18.44 -5.14 -14.74
N ILE A 21 17.83 -6.29 -14.55
CA ILE A 21 17.08 -6.99 -15.58
C ILE A 21 15.84 -6.14 -15.88
N ARG A 22 15.77 -5.58 -17.09
CA ARG A 22 14.66 -4.71 -17.53
C ARG A 22 13.52 -5.50 -18.17
N ASP A 23 13.79 -6.72 -18.63
CA ASP A 23 12.81 -7.61 -19.23
C ASP A 23 12.85 -8.96 -18.49
N ALA A 24 11.80 -9.26 -17.76
CA ALA A 24 11.67 -10.49 -16.99
C ALA A 24 11.60 -11.75 -17.88
N ARG A 25 11.24 -11.60 -19.15
CA ARG A 25 11.18 -12.74 -20.11
C ARG A 25 12.55 -13.36 -20.32
N THR A 26 13.61 -12.61 -20.18
CA THR A 26 14.99 -13.11 -20.31
C THR A 26 15.39 -14.09 -19.21
N LEU A 27 14.64 -14.15 -18.11
CA LEU A 27 14.89 -15.04 -16.96
C LEU A 27 14.30 -16.45 -17.14
N GLY A 28 13.48 -16.66 -18.17
CA GLY A 28 12.69 -17.88 -18.36
C GLY A 28 11.39 -17.90 -17.53
N ILE A 29 10.43 -18.69 -18.00
CA ILE A 29 9.05 -18.71 -17.46
C ILE A 29 8.99 -19.01 -15.96
N PRO A 30 9.71 -20.01 -15.39
CA PRO A 30 9.58 -20.32 -13.96
C PRO A 30 10.04 -19.16 -13.05
N LYS A 31 11.16 -18.51 -13.38
CA LYS A 31 11.66 -17.37 -12.60
C LYS A 31 10.77 -16.14 -12.75
N MET A 32 10.24 -15.90 -13.95
CA MET A 32 9.31 -14.81 -14.21
C MET A 32 8.01 -14.98 -13.41
N LEU A 33 7.43 -16.18 -13.37
CA LEU A 33 6.23 -16.46 -12.58
C LEU A 33 6.50 -16.31 -11.07
N LEU A 34 7.63 -16.81 -10.59
CA LEU A 34 8.02 -16.69 -9.19
C LEU A 34 8.16 -15.22 -8.76
N LEU A 35 8.80 -14.39 -9.60
CA LEU A 35 8.91 -12.96 -9.36
C LEU A 35 7.56 -12.24 -9.41
N GLY A 36 6.67 -12.65 -10.32
CA GLY A 36 5.31 -12.13 -10.41
C GLY A 36 4.49 -12.42 -9.15
N ILE A 37 4.50 -13.67 -8.69
CA ILE A 37 3.84 -14.08 -7.43
C ILE A 37 4.41 -13.30 -6.25
N GLN A 38 5.73 -13.20 -6.15
CA GLN A 38 6.41 -12.43 -5.14
C GLN A 38 5.96 -10.96 -5.12
N HIS A 39 5.90 -10.32 -6.29
CA HIS A 39 5.46 -8.93 -6.40
C HIS A 39 3.99 -8.76 -5.99
N MET A 40 3.14 -9.68 -6.37
CA MET A 40 1.74 -9.72 -5.94
C MET A 40 1.62 -9.75 -4.41
N PHE A 41 2.33 -10.64 -3.74
CA PHE A 41 2.31 -10.73 -2.28
C PHE A 41 2.94 -9.51 -1.58
N ALA A 42 3.97 -8.92 -2.15
CA ALA A 42 4.60 -7.72 -1.60
C ALA A 42 3.65 -6.52 -1.57
N MET A 43 2.77 -6.40 -2.57
CA MET A 43 1.81 -5.30 -2.70
C MET A 43 0.46 -5.60 -2.01
N PHE A 44 0.14 -6.87 -1.79
CA PHE A 44 -1.14 -7.32 -1.25
C PHE A 44 -1.46 -6.68 0.10
N GLY A 45 -0.52 -6.74 1.05
CA GLY A 45 -0.70 -6.17 2.39
C GLY A 45 -0.99 -4.67 2.37
N ALA A 46 -0.24 -3.90 1.58
CA ALA A 46 -0.45 -2.47 1.44
C ALA A 46 -1.80 -2.13 0.80
N THR A 47 -2.23 -2.92 -0.20
CA THR A 47 -3.50 -2.71 -0.89
C THR A 47 -4.71 -2.99 0.00
N ILE A 48 -4.63 -4.00 0.88
CA ILE A 48 -5.71 -4.34 1.82
C ILE A 48 -5.77 -3.38 3.00
N LEU A 49 -4.64 -2.84 3.44
CA LEU A 49 -4.60 -2.03 4.65
C LEU A 49 -5.42 -0.73 4.51
N VAL A 50 -5.46 -0.12 3.33
CA VAL A 50 -6.25 1.10 3.11
C VAL A 50 -7.75 0.87 3.32
N PRO A 51 -8.43 -0.12 2.70
CA PRO A 51 -9.84 -0.39 3.01
C PRO A 51 -10.08 -0.76 4.48
N ILE A 52 -9.17 -1.48 5.15
CA ILE A 52 -9.28 -1.75 6.58
C ILE A 52 -9.26 -0.45 7.39
N LEU A 53 -8.36 0.47 7.08
CA LEU A 53 -8.28 1.76 7.77
C LEU A 53 -9.47 2.68 7.45
N THR A 54 -10.01 2.63 6.23
CA THR A 54 -11.24 3.38 5.92
C THR A 54 -12.44 2.86 6.69
N ASN A 55 -12.52 1.56 6.97
CA ASN A 55 -13.56 1.01 7.84
C ASN A 55 -13.51 1.56 9.27
N VAL A 56 -12.34 1.96 9.77
CA VAL A 56 -12.22 2.64 11.07
C VAL A 56 -12.85 4.04 11.03
N TYR A 57 -12.64 4.79 9.93
CA TYR A 57 -13.22 6.14 9.79
C TYR A 57 -14.72 6.13 9.50
N PHE A 58 -15.22 5.10 8.82
CA PHE A 58 -16.63 4.97 8.41
C PHE A 58 -17.38 3.93 9.26
N GLU A 59 -16.92 3.66 10.50
CA GLU A 59 -17.61 2.82 11.50
C GLU A 59 -18.01 1.43 10.98
N GLY A 60 -17.17 0.84 10.12
CA GLY A 60 -17.41 -0.46 9.49
C GLY A 60 -18.05 -0.40 8.11
N GLU A 61 -18.53 0.77 7.67
CA GLU A 61 -19.14 1.01 6.35
C GLU A 61 -18.15 1.59 5.32
N GLY A 62 -16.85 1.38 5.52
CA GLY A 62 -15.79 1.84 4.63
C GLY A 62 -15.65 1.03 3.35
N LEU A 63 -14.50 1.15 2.70
CA LEU A 63 -14.23 0.45 1.44
C LEU A 63 -14.22 -1.07 1.60
N SER A 64 -14.89 -1.76 0.68
CA SER A 64 -14.79 -3.23 0.58
C SER A 64 -13.40 -3.65 0.10
N VAL A 65 -12.76 -4.59 0.82
CA VAL A 65 -11.47 -5.17 0.43
C VAL A 65 -11.57 -5.85 -0.94
N GLN A 66 -12.65 -6.58 -1.19
CA GLN A 66 -12.88 -7.30 -2.45
C GLN A 66 -12.96 -6.34 -3.64
N VAL A 67 -13.75 -5.27 -3.52
CA VAL A 67 -13.87 -4.24 -4.56
C VAL A 67 -12.52 -3.55 -4.78
N THR A 68 -11.81 -3.21 -3.71
CA THR A 68 -10.50 -2.57 -3.79
C THR A 68 -9.48 -3.44 -4.54
N LEU A 69 -9.43 -4.74 -4.27
CA LEU A 69 -8.53 -5.67 -4.96
C LEU A 69 -8.88 -5.82 -6.45
N ILE A 70 -10.17 -5.92 -6.78
CA ILE A 70 -10.61 -6.01 -8.17
C ILE A 70 -10.27 -4.72 -8.92
N CYS A 71 -10.56 -3.56 -8.34
CA CYS A 71 -10.25 -2.27 -8.95
C CYS A 71 -8.72 -2.07 -9.11
N ALA A 72 -7.91 -2.49 -8.14
CA ALA A 72 -6.47 -2.46 -8.23
C ALA A 72 -5.95 -3.36 -9.37
N GLY A 73 -6.51 -4.56 -9.51
CA GLY A 73 -6.18 -5.48 -10.59
C GLY A 73 -6.55 -4.93 -11.97
N LEU A 74 -7.79 -4.47 -12.15
CA LEU A 74 -8.26 -3.87 -13.39
C LEU A 74 -7.49 -2.59 -13.73
N GLY A 75 -7.26 -1.72 -12.75
CA GLY A 75 -6.47 -0.51 -12.93
C GLY A 75 -5.03 -0.81 -13.35
N THR A 76 -4.41 -1.84 -12.76
CA THR A 76 -3.06 -2.30 -13.14
C THR A 76 -3.03 -2.83 -14.58
N LEU A 77 -4.01 -3.64 -14.99
CA LEU A 77 -4.11 -4.14 -16.36
C LEU A 77 -4.30 -2.99 -17.37
N PHE A 78 -5.19 -2.05 -17.05
CA PHE A 78 -5.41 -0.87 -17.87
C PHE A 78 -4.15 0.00 -17.99
N PHE A 79 -3.43 0.20 -16.88
CA PHE A 79 -2.15 0.90 -16.89
C PHE A 79 -1.11 0.21 -17.79
N HIS A 80 -1.01 -1.11 -17.74
CA HIS A 80 -0.10 -1.87 -18.61
C HIS A 80 -0.48 -1.76 -20.09
N LEU A 81 -1.76 -1.73 -20.42
CA LEU A 81 -2.21 -1.47 -21.78
C LEU A 81 -1.81 -0.06 -22.26
N CYS A 82 -2.07 0.97 -21.45
CA CYS A 82 -1.71 2.36 -21.77
C CYS A 82 -0.19 2.57 -21.88
N SER A 83 0.60 1.92 -21.02
CA SER A 83 2.07 2.00 -21.03
C SER A 83 2.73 1.07 -22.04
N LYS A 84 1.93 0.31 -22.84
CA LYS A 84 2.41 -0.70 -23.79
C LYS A 84 3.36 -1.71 -23.16
N MET A 85 3.08 -2.14 -21.93
CA MET A 85 3.90 -3.07 -21.12
C MET A 85 5.35 -2.63 -20.91
N LYS A 86 5.62 -1.32 -21.01
CA LYS A 86 7.00 -0.78 -20.84
C LYS A 86 7.36 -0.43 -19.41
N VAL A 87 6.37 -0.23 -18.56
CA VAL A 87 6.56 0.17 -17.17
C VAL A 87 6.06 -0.94 -16.25
N PRO A 88 6.93 -1.67 -15.55
CA PRO A 88 6.53 -2.70 -14.60
C PRO A 88 6.09 -2.02 -13.29
N ALA A 89 4.82 -1.65 -13.19
CA ALA A 89 4.24 -1.06 -12.00
C ALA A 89 2.92 -1.75 -11.66
N PHE A 90 2.67 -1.91 -10.37
CA PHE A 90 1.39 -2.34 -9.81
C PHE A 90 0.68 -1.11 -9.26
N LEU A 91 -0.61 -0.97 -9.55
CA LEU A 91 -1.46 0.09 -8.99
C LEU A 91 -2.27 -0.51 -7.85
N GLY A 92 -2.06 0.01 -6.66
CA GLY A 92 -2.80 -0.36 -5.45
C GLY A 92 -3.43 0.87 -4.80
N SER A 93 -4.07 0.65 -3.67
CA SER A 93 -4.62 1.73 -2.85
C SER A 93 -3.51 2.62 -2.28
N SER A 94 -3.80 3.90 -2.11
CA SER A 94 -2.83 4.90 -1.65
C SER A 94 -3.16 5.41 -0.26
N PHE A 95 -2.19 5.35 0.65
CA PHE A 95 -2.29 5.94 1.99
C PHE A 95 -2.46 7.46 1.98
N ALA A 96 -2.02 8.14 0.92
CA ALA A 96 -2.15 9.59 0.80
C ALA A 96 -3.62 10.07 0.80
N PHE A 97 -4.55 9.22 0.38
CA PHE A 97 -5.98 9.54 0.35
C PHE A 97 -6.70 9.27 1.69
N LEU A 98 -6.08 8.62 2.65
CA LEU A 98 -6.71 8.36 3.96
C LEU A 98 -7.13 9.64 4.67
N GLY A 99 -6.34 10.72 4.56
CA GLY A 99 -6.73 12.02 5.07
C GLY A 99 -8.00 12.58 4.42
N GLY A 100 -8.19 12.36 3.12
CA GLY A 100 -9.41 12.74 2.41
C GLY A 100 -10.63 11.93 2.86
N PHE A 101 -10.48 10.61 3.02
CA PHE A 101 -11.52 9.75 3.58
C PHE A 101 -11.92 10.19 4.99
N SER A 102 -10.95 10.40 5.87
CA SER A 102 -11.19 10.88 7.24
C SER A 102 -11.88 12.25 7.26
N ALA A 103 -11.49 13.17 6.38
CA ALA A 103 -12.11 14.49 6.30
C ALA A 103 -13.58 14.39 5.89
N VAL A 104 -13.93 13.57 4.89
CA VAL A 104 -15.32 13.37 4.45
C VAL A 104 -16.14 12.65 5.52
N ALA A 105 -15.58 11.66 6.22
CA ALA A 105 -16.24 10.98 7.34
C ALA A 105 -16.62 11.96 8.47
N ALA A 106 -15.77 12.97 8.72
CA ALA A 106 -15.97 13.98 9.76
C ALA A 106 -16.89 15.14 9.34
N LEU A 107 -17.41 15.17 8.11
CA LEU A 107 -18.31 16.24 7.66
C LEU A 107 -19.71 16.05 8.25
N ASP A 108 -20.16 17.08 9.00
CA ASP A 108 -21.48 17.12 9.64
C ASP A 108 -22.24 18.39 9.27
N THR A 109 -21.92 18.98 8.11
CA THR A 109 -22.53 20.23 7.64
C THR A 109 -23.10 20.08 6.23
N GLY A 110 -24.07 20.92 5.88
CA GLY A 110 -24.73 20.90 4.57
C GLY A 110 -25.45 19.58 4.31
N ILE A 111 -25.23 18.99 3.16
CA ILE A 111 -25.87 17.72 2.77
C ILE A 111 -25.42 16.52 3.61
N PHE A 112 -24.27 16.63 4.29
CA PHE A 112 -23.68 15.54 5.07
C PHE A 112 -24.21 15.45 6.51
N ALA A 113 -24.99 16.44 6.98
CA ALA A 113 -25.46 16.54 8.36
C ALA A 113 -26.30 15.32 8.79
N ASP A 114 -27.17 14.85 7.89
CA ASP A 114 -28.10 13.74 8.16
C ASP A 114 -27.70 12.42 7.48
N MET A 115 -26.50 12.36 6.86
CA MET A 115 -26.02 11.17 6.16
C MET A 115 -25.39 10.17 7.10
N THR A 116 -25.67 8.89 6.89
CA THR A 116 -24.95 7.78 7.52
C THR A 116 -23.53 7.68 6.97
N MET A 117 -22.63 6.97 7.68
CA MET A 117 -21.24 6.78 7.23
C MET A 117 -21.18 6.10 5.87
N GLY A 118 -22.04 5.11 5.61
CA GLY A 118 -22.12 4.43 4.30
C GLY A 118 -22.59 5.32 3.16
N GLU A 119 -23.44 6.33 3.45
CA GLU A 119 -23.89 7.30 2.46
C GLU A 119 -22.82 8.35 2.13
N LYS A 120 -21.94 8.68 3.07
CA LYS A 120 -20.79 9.59 2.87
C LYS A 120 -19.68 8.96 2.03
N LEU A 121 -19.50 7.62 2.08
CA LEU A 121 -18.41 6.91 1.40
C LEU A 121 -18.38 7.12 -0.12
N PRO A 122 -19.50 7.03 -0.88
CA PRO A 122 -19.51 7.31 -2.31
C PRO A 122 -19.03 8.71 -2.69
N TYR A 123 -19.25 9.71 -1.85
CA TYR A 123 -18.75 11.07 -2.05
C TYR A 123 -17.25 11.17 -1.81
N ALA A 124 -16.73 10.48 -0.79
CA ALA A 124 -15.29 10.35 -0.58
C ALA A 124 -14.59 9.70 -1.79
N CYS A 125 -15.21 8.65 -2.36
CA CYS A 125 -14.73 8.01 -3.59
C CYS A 125 -14.81 8.99 -4.79
N GLY A 126 -15.86 9.80 -4.89
CA GLY A 126 -15.99 10.85 -5.90
C GLY A 126 -14.87 11.88 -5.82
N GLY A 127 -14.50 12.32 -4.62
CA GLY A 127 -13.37 13.21 -4.39
C GLY A 127 -12.04 12.61 -4.87
N ILE A 128 -11.82 11.30 -4.69
CA ILE A 128 -10.63 10.62 -5.20
C ILE A 128 -10.62 10.56 -6.73
N VAL A 129 -11.77 10.38 -7.38
CA VAL A 129 -11.86 10.44 -8.85
C VAL A 129 -11.46 11.82 -9.35
N VAL A 130 -11.94 12.90 -8.72
CA VAL A 130 -11.56 14.28 -9.05
C VAL A 130 -10.05 14.48 -8.85
N ALA A 131 -9.49 14.02 -7.72
CA ALA A 131 -8.06 14.05 -7.48
C ALA A 131 -7.29 13.26 -8.56
N GLY A 132 -7.82 12.13 -9.02
CA GLY A 132 -7.27 11.36 -10.15
C GLY A 132 -7.22 12.17 -11.45
N LEU A 133 -8.24 12.98 -11.75
CA LEU A 133 -8.25 13.85 -12.91
C LEU A 133 -7.17 14.94 -12.87
N LEU A 134 -6.77 15.40 -11.68
CA LEU A 134 -5.64 16.34 -11.54
C LEU A 134 -4.33 15.74 -12.03
N TYR A 135 -4.13 14.42 -11.96
CA TYR A 135 -2.95 13.77 -12.55
C TYR A 135 -2.91 13.87 -14.08
N LEU A 136 -4.07 13.92 -14.76
CA LEU A 136 -4.11 14.18 -16.20
C LEU A 136 -3.64 15.60 -16.52
N ILE A 137 -4.05 16.57 -15.71
CA ILE A 137 -3.59 17.96 -15.83
C ILE A 137 -2.07 18.02 -15.58
N LEU A 138 -1.57 17.36 -14.55
CA LEU A 138 -0.15 17.27 -14.28
C LEU A 138 0.62 16.60 -15.44
N ALA A 139 0.10 15.53 -16.00
CA ALA A 139 0.68 14.85 -17.15
C ALA A 139 0.76 15.78 -18.38
N LEU A 140 -0.28 16.59 -18.60
CA LEU A 140 -0.29 17.61 -19.66
C LEU A 140 0.78 18.68 -19.40
N ILE A 141 0.91 19.19 -18.18
CA ILE A 141 1.95 20.14 -17.79
C ILE A 141 3.34 19.52 -18.03
N VAL A 142 3.56 18.28 -17.61
CA VAL A 142 4.85 17.59 -17.83
C VAL A 142 5.15 17.45 -19.34
N LYS A 143 4.13 17.19 -20.16
CA LYS A 143 4.27 17.07 -21.62
C LYS A 143 4.67 18.41 -22.26
N ILE A 144 4.12 19.55 -21.80
CA ILE A 144 4.37 20.88 -22.35
C ILE A 144 5.68 21.47 -21.81
N VAL A 145 5.87 21.42 -20.51
CA VAL A 145 6.97 22.12 -19.81
C VAL A 145 8.23 21.27 -19.73
N GLY A 146 8.08 19.95 -19.78
CA GLY A 146 9.15 18.96 -19.66
C GLY A 146 9.45 18.51 -18.23
N VAL A 147 9.86 17.24 -18.12
CA VAL A 147 10.11 16.56 -16.83
C VAL A 147 11.12 17.32 -15.96
N LYS A 148 12.23 17.81 -16.53
CA LYS A 148 13.29 18.49 -15.77
C LYS A 148 12.81 19.74 -15.02
N LYS A 149 11.92 20.52 -15.65
CA LYS A 149 11.37 21.73 -15.01
C LYS A 149 10.37 21.38 -13.92
N VAL A 150 9.49 20.40 -14.15
CA VAL A 150 8.52 19.93 -13.15
C VAL A 150 9.23 19.33 -11.93
N MET A 151 10.26 18.50 -12.12
CA MET A 151 11.05 17.92 -11.02
C MET A 151 11.82 18.96 -10.20
N ARG A 152 12.05 20.15 -10.74
CA ARG A 152 12.64 21.26 -9.98
C ARG A 152 11.68 21.82 -8.92
N PHE A 153 10.36 21.71 -9.14
CA PHE A 153 9.35 22.10 -8.15
C PHE A 153 9.05 21.00 -7.12
N LEU A 154 9.44 19.76 -7.42
CA LEU A 154 9.26 18.59 -6.54
C LEU A 154 10.63 18.01 -6.13
N PRO A 155 11.51 18.79 -5.49
CA PRO A 155 12.81 18.31 -5.07
C PRO A 155 12.66 17.31 -3.89
N PRO A 156 13.69 16.45 -3.65
CA PRO A 156 13.69 15.49 -2.54
C PRO A 156 13.46 16.12 -1.15
N VAL A 157 13.84 17.40 -0.98
CA VAL A 157 13.58 18.19 0.24
C VAL A 157 12.08 18.33 0.53
N VAL A 158 11.23 18.32 -0.50
CA VAL A 158 9.76 18.37 -0.32
C VAL A 158 9.18 16.96 -0.18
N THR A 159 9.59 16.04 -1.04
CA THR A 159 9.03 14.69 -1.06
C THR A 159 9.42 13.85 0.16
N GLY A 160 10.65 14.05 0.69
CA GLY A 160 11.11 13.36 1.89
C GLY A 160 10.23 13.61 3.12
N PRO A 161 10.04 14.87 3.53
CA PRO A 161 9.14 15.20 4.64
C PRO A 161 7.71 14.74 4.44
N MET A 162 7.17 14.78 3.22
CA MET A 162 5.82 14.27 2.93
C MET A 162 5.69 12.78 3.22
N ILE A 163 6.69 11.98 2.85
CA ILE A 163 6.71 10.53 3.15
C ILE A 163 6.78 10.30 4.66
N ILE A 164 7.60 11.07 5.38
CA ILE A 164 7.69 11.00 6.84
C ILE A 164 6.35 11.34 7.49
N LEU A 165 5.67 12.39 7.04
CA LEU A 165 4.36 12.79 7.57
C LEU A 165 3.29 11.73 7.34
N ILE A 166 3.27 11.08 6.16
CA ILE A 166 2.37 9.95 5.90
C ILE A 166 2.66 8.81 6.88
N GLY A 167 3.92 8.45 7.09
CA GLY A 167 4.32 7.43 8.06
C GLY A 167 3.89 7.77 9.50
N LEU A 168 4.10 9.01 9.93
CA LEU A 168 3.70 9.48 11.26
C LEU A 168 2.18 9.50 11.44
N SER A 169 1.41 9.87 10.41
CA SER A 169 -0.05 9.85 10.48
C SER A 169 -0.62 8.43 10.69
N LEU A 170 0.09 7.42 10.24
CA LEU A 170 -0.29 6.00 10.41
C LEU A 170 0.24 5.38 11.72
N ALA A 171 1.14 6.06 12.43
CA ALA A 171 1.77 5.53 13.64
C ALA A 171 0.75 5.20 14.74
N GLY A 172 -0.27 6.06 14.93
CA GLY A 172 -1.36 5.81 15.87
C GLY A 172 -2.09 4.49 15.58
N SER A 173 -2.49 4.27 14.33
CA SER A 173 -3.16 3.03 13.90
C SER A 173 -2.24 1.80 14.09
N ALA A 174 -0.94 1.94 13.82
CA ALA A 174 0.01 0.87 14.05
C ALA A 174 0.11 0.47 15.52
N VAL A 175 0.16 1.45 16.43
CA VAL A 175 0.18 1.21 17.88
C VAL A 175 -1.12 0.58 18.36
N THR A 176 -2.28 1.08 17.90
CA THR A 176 -3.59 0.52 18.26
C THR A 176 -3.72 -0.93 17.81
N ASN A 177 -3.28 -1.26 16.58
CA ASN A 177 -3.29 -2.64 16.09
C ASN A 177 -2.31 -3.54 16.85
N ALA A 178 -1.11 -3.05 17.16
CA ALA A 178 -0.11 -3.79 17.94
C ALA A 178 -0.55 -4.05 19.37
N SER A 179 -1.31 -3.12 19.98
CA SER A 179 -1.77 -3.24 21.37
C SER A 179 -2.77 -4.38 21.59
N GLN A 180 -3.40 -4.89 20.54
CA GLN A 180 -4.25 -6.08 20.63
C GLN A 180 -3.44 -7.32 21.03
N ASN A 181 -2.20 -7.47 20.54
CA ASN A 181 -1.27 -8.50 20.97
C ASN A 181 0.18 -8.09 20.67
N TRP A 182 0.83 -7.50 21.65
CA TRP A 182 2.22 -7.04 21.53
C TRP A 182 3.21 -8.15 21.19
N LEU A 183 2.97 -9.38 21.68
CA LEU A 183 3.84 -10.51 21.40
C LEU A 183 3.86 -10.83 19.90
N LEU A 184 2.70 -10.89 19.26
CA LEU A 184 2.58 -11.12 17.83
C LEU A 184 3.18 -9.96 17.02
N ALA A 185 2.95 -8.73 17.45
CA ALA A 185 3.50 -7.54 16.79
C ALA A 185 5.04 -7.55 16.81
N ILE A 186 5.65 -7.87 17.96
CA ILE A 186 7.11 -7.95 18.11
C ILE A 186 7.67 -9.09 17.27
N VAL A 187 7.03 -10.27 17.26
CA VAL A 187 7.46 -11.42 16.43
C VAL A 187 7.40 -11.07 14.93
N ALA A 188 6.32 -10.44 14.47
CA ALA A 188 6.20 -9.99 13.07
C ALA A 188 7.33 -9.02 12.71
N LEU A 189 7.57 -8.01 13.55
CA LEU A 189 8.62 -7.01 13.35
C LEU A 189 10.01 -7.66 13.35
N ALA A 190 10.28 -8.57 14.29
CA ALA A 190 11.54 -9.29 14.37
C ALA A 190 11.82 -10.10 13.10
N ILE A 191 10.81 -10.83 12.59
CA ILE A 191 10.94 -11.60 11.34
C ILE A 191 11.26 -10.67 10.16
N ILE A 192 10.57 -9.53 10.05
CA ILE A 192 10.82 -8.54 8.99
C ILE A 192 12.25 -8.00 9.07
N ILE A 193 12.71 -7.62 10.26
CA ILE A 193 14.06 -7.08 10.47
C ILE A 193 15.10 -8.14 10.14
N ILE A 194 14.96 -9.36 10.64
CA ILE A 194 15.88 -10.48 10.40
C ILE A 194 15.95 -10.78 8.90
N ALA A 195 14.79 -10.88 8.22
CA ALA A 195 14.74 -11.13 6.79
C ALA A 195 15.40 -10.02 5.97
N ASN A 196 15.26 -8.76 6.39
CA ASN A 196 15.81 -7.61 5.69
C ASN A 196 17.32 -7.47 5.88
N ILE A 197 17.83 -7.71 7.11
CA ILE A 197 19.27 -7.53 7.43
C ILE A 197 20.08 -8.76 7.02
N TRP A 198 19.67 -9.94 7.46
CA TRP A 198 20.42 -11.19 7.25
C TRP A 198 19.90 -12.03 6.08
N GLY A 199 18.76 -11.70 5.51
CA GLY A 199 18.19 -12.41 4.37
C GLY A 199 19.11 -12.34 3.15
N LYS A 200 19.20 -13.45 2.40
CA LYS A 200 19.92 -13.57 1.14
C LYS A 200 18.98 -13.99 0.02
N GLY A 201 19.25 -13.52 -1.20
CA GLY A 201 18.44 -13.88 -2.37
C GLY A 201 16.97 -13.45 -2.22
N MET A 202 16.05 -14.41 -2.35
CA MET A 202 14.60 -14.19 -2.30
C MET A 202 14.12 -13.68 -0.94
N ILE A 203 14.70 -14.14 0.17
CA ILE A 203 14.30 -13.76 1.54
C ILE A 203 14.39 -12.24 1.75
N LYS A 204 15.46 -11.62 1.22
CA LYS A 204 15.66 -10.17 1.32
C LYS A 204 14.63 -9.35 0.51
N ILE A 205 14.00 -9.97 -0.46
CA ILE A 205 13.09 -9.29 -1.38
C ILE A 205 11.65 -9.29 -0.84
N ILE A 206 11.28 -10.27 0.00
CA ILE A 206 9.92 -10.48 0.52
C ILE A 206 9.82 -10.39 2.06
N PRO A 207 10.50 -9.46 2.74
CA PRO A 207 10.53 -9.44 4.21
C PRO A 207 9.15 -9.24 4.84
N ILE A 208 8.29 -8.40 4.24
CA ILE A 208 6.94 -8.13 4.72
C ILE A 208 6.08 -9.39 4.66
N LEU A 209 6.11 -10.12 3.54
CA LEU A 209 5.39 -11.37 3.41
C LEU A 209 5.83 -12.41 4.45
N LEU A 210 7.15 -12.52 4.67
CA LEU A 210 7.70 -13.43 5.68
C LEU A 210 7.26 -13.03 7.09
N GLY A 211 7.18 -11.73 7.38
CA GLY A 211 6.65 -11.21 8.65
C GLY A 211 5.20 -11.60 8.87
N VAL A 212 4.35 -11.37 7.86
CA VAL A 212 2.91 -11.71 7.92
C VAL A 212 2.72 -13.22 8.06
N VAL A 213 3.31 -14.03 7.19
CA VAL A 213 3.17 -15.49 7.22
C VAL A 213 3.77 -16.08 8.50
N GLY A 214 4.97 -15.61 8.88
CA GLY A 214 5.64 -16.11 10.08
C GLY A 214 4.88 -15.76 11.37
N SER A 215 4.37 -14.55 11.50
CA SER A 215 3.55 -14.18 12.66
C SER A 215 2.22 -14.91 12.67
N TYR A 216 1.62 -15.19 11.51
CA TYR A 216 0.40 -15.98 11.40
C TYR A 216 0.64 -17.43 11.82
N ILE A 217 1.73 -18.07 11.38
CA ILE A 217 2.12 -19.42 11.83
C ILE A 217 2.35 -19.42 13.34
N PHE A 218 3.03 -18.42 13.88
CA PHE A 218 3.25 -18.28 15.31
C PHE A 218 1.93 -18.12 16.07
N ALA A 219 0.99 -17.33 15.55
CA ALA A 219 -0.35 -17.18 16.10
C ALA A 219 -1.14 -18.52 16.10
N LEU A 220 -1.02 -19.32 15.03
CA LEU A 220 -1.60 -20.67 14.96
C LEU A 220 -1.05 -21.58 16.06
N ILE A 221 0.26 -21.55 16.27
CA ILE A 221 0.93 -22.34 17.32
C ILE A 221 0.40 -21.92 18.70
N LEU A 222 0.37 -20.62 19.00
CA LEU A 222 -0.15 -20.12 20.27
C LEU A 222 -1.61 -20.50 20.48
N ASN A 223 -2.43 -20.39 19.45
CA ASN A 223 -3.84 -20.76 19.50
C ASN A 223 -4.03 -22.26 19.75
N ALA A 224 -3.17 -23.12 19.19
CA ALA A 224 -3.16 -24.58 19.44
C ALA A 224 -2.78 -24.92 20.90
N PHE A 225 -1.91 -24.12 21.53
CA PHE A 225 -1.57 -24.23 22.96
C PHE A 225 -2.63 -23.59 23.88
N GLY A 226 -3.72 -23.07 23.35
CA GLY A 226 -4.80 -22.45 24.14
C GLY A 226 -4.47 -21.08 24.71
N VAL A 227 -3.39 -20.44 24.23
CA VAL A 227 -3.04 -19.07 24.61
C VAL A 227 -4.09 -18.12 24.05
N LYS A 228 -4.54 -17.17 24.88
CA LYS A 228 -5.54 -16.16 24.52
C LYS A 228 -4.92 -14.77 24.46
N ASN A 229 -5.59 -13.86 23.80
CA ASN A 229 -5.25 -12.45 23.84
C ASN A 229 -5.41 -11.87 25.26
N PRO A 230 -4.84 -10.70 25.56
CA PRO A 230 -4.97 -10.05 26.86
C PRO A 230 -6.41 -9.77 27.29
N ASP A 231 -7.33 -9.63 26.33
CA ASP A 231 -8.77 -9.45 26.54
C ASP A 231 -9.54 -10.76 26.75
N GLY A 232 -8.85 -11.90 26.75
CA GLY A 232 -9.44 -13.25 26.91
C GLY A 232 -10.02 -13.85 25.62
N SER A 233 -10.00 -13.14 24.51
CA SER A 233 -10.43 -13.64 23.20
C SER A 233 -9.44 -14.66 22.62
N ALA A 234 -9.92 -15.53 21.72
CA ALA A 234 -9.03 -16.41 20.96
C ALA A 234 -8.14 -15.58 20.02
N ILE A 235 -6.87 -15.97 19.91
CA ILE A 235 -5.92 -15.29 19.02
C ILE A 235 -6.37 -15.37 17.55
N LEU A 236 -6.90 -16.51 17.15
CA LEU A 236 -7.45 -16.74 15.80
C LEU A 236 -8.82 -17.41 15.90
N THR A 237 -9.77 -16.88 15.13
CA THR A 237 -11.09 -17.47 14.95
C THR A 237 -11.34 -17.74 13.47
N PHE A 238 -11.82 -18.92 13.13
CA PHE A 238 -12.13 -19.31 11.76
C PHE A 238 -13.61 -19.30 11.44
N THR A 239 -14.42 -18.77 12.35
CA THR A 239 -15.89 -18.79 12.27
C THR A 239 -16.38 -18.05 11.02
N GLU A 240 -15.79 -16.89 10.73
CA GLU A 240 -16.16 -16.11 9.54
C GLU A 240 -15.67 -16.76 8.24
N VAL A 241 -14.53 -17.44 8.28
CA VAL A 241 -13.99 -18.17 7.12
C VAL A 241 -14.91 -19.34 6.76
N SER A 242 -15.44 -20.06 7.77
CA SER A 242 -16.34 -21.19 7.54
C SER A 242 -17.71 -20.78 6.98
N LYS A 243 -18.15 -19.54 7.24
CA LYS A 243 -19.40 -18.96 6.72
C LYS A 243 -19.23 -18.30 5.37
N ALA A 244 -18.00 -17.99 4.97
CA ALA A 244 -17.72 -17.28 3.72
C ALA A 244 -18.06 -18.14 2.50
N SER A 245 -18.74 -17.53 1.52
CA SER A 245 -18.99 -18.15 0.23
C SER A 245 -17.70 -18.26 -0.58
N TRP A 246 -17.45 -19.41 -1.22
CA TRP A 246 -16.29 -19.61 -2.10
C TRP A 246 -16.28 -18.67 -3.31
N VAL A 247 -17.46 -18.31 -3.80
CA VAL A 247 -17.66 -17.39 -4.91
C VAL A 247 -18.80 -16.44 -4.54
N GLY A 248 -18.56 -15.14 -4.68
CA GLY A 248 -19.55 -14.10 -4.44
C GLY A 248 -19.27 -12.87 -5.30
N LEU A 249 -20.33 -12.15 -5.65
CA LEU A 249 -20.18 -10.85 -6.30
C LEU A 249 -19.82 -9.80 -5.25
N PRO A 250 -18.76 -9.01 -5.47
CA PRO A 250 -18.41 -7.94 -4.54
C PRO A 250 -19.47 -6.83 -4.55
N PRO A 251 -19.68 -6.14 -3.43
CA PRO A 251 -20.64 -5.06 -3.30
C PRO A 251 -20.10 -3.79 -3.96
N PHE A 252 -20.32 -3.66 -5.27
CA PHE A 252 -19.95 -2.45 -5.99
C PHE A 252 -20.88 -1.30 -5.65
N GLN A 253 -20.30 -0.13 -5.33
CA GLN A 253 -21.00 1.14 -5.16
C GLN A 253 -20.47 2.14 -6.19
N LEU A 254 -21.39 2.93 -6.76
CA LEU A 254 -21.02 4.01 -7.68
C LEU A 254 -20.62 5.25 -6.89
N CYS A 255 -19.60 5.94 -7.39
CA CYS A 255 -19.17 7.22 -6.83
C CYS A 255 -20.27 8.28 -7.01
N LYS A 256 -20.45 9.12 -6.00
CA LYS A 256 -21.32 10.29 -6.06
C LYS A 256 -20.47 11.56 -6.08
N PHE A 257 -20.96 12.59 -6.71
CA PHE A 257 -20.30 13.87 -6.83
C PHE A 257 -21.26 14.95 -6.34
N ASP A 258 -20.76 15.85 -5.51
CA ASP A 258 -21.42 17.09 -5.16
C ASP A 258 -20.40 18.23 -5.25
N LEU A 259 -20.87 19.39 -5.68
CA LEU A 259 -20.07 20.60 -5.88
C LEU A 259 -20.36 21.67 -4.83
N THR A 260 -21.19 21.36 -3.82
CA THR A 260 -21.56 22.31 -2.75
C THR A 260 -20.62 22.25 -1.57
#